data_45f527cb65dbe06a2b1c31332720b552
#
_entry.id   45f527cb65dbe06a2b1c31332720b552
#
_cell.length_a   1.000
_cell.length_b   1.000
_cell.length_c   1.000
_cell.angle_alpha   90.00
_cell.angle_beta   90.00
_cell.angle_gamma   90.00
#
_symmetry.space_group_name_H-M   'P 1'
#
loop_
_entity.id
_entity.type
_entity.pdbx_description
1 polymer ?
#
loop_
_entity_poly.entity_id
_entity_poly.type
_entity_poly.pdbx_seq_one_letter_code
_entity_poly.pdbx_strand_id
1 'polypeptide(L)'
;MNDNWLERTELLLGKEKLLQIRDAHVLVVGLGGVGAYAAEMIARAGVGRMTVADADTVNPTNINRQLVALHSTVGRQKAEVLAERLRDINPAIELTVVNRYIKDEETYTLLDAARYDYVVDAIDTLSPKLALIAASLERGYPLVSSMGAGAKTDPTKLEIADISKTHHCPLAHMLRKRLHKIGIRSGFRAVFSPEPMREGAMILCDEQNKKSNVGTISYIPALFGIGCASVAIRTLIGEMD
;
A
#
# COMPACT_ATOMS: atom_id res chain seq x y z
N MET A 1 20.84 -9.82 -17.98
CA MET A 1 21.53 -9.51 -16.72
C MET A 1 21.53 -10.74 -15.86
N ASN A 2 22.64 -11.05 -15.23
CA ASN A 2 22.73 -12.21 -14.35
C ASN A 2 21.94 -11.85 -13.08
N ASP A 3 20.73 -12.42 -12.92
CA ASP A 3 19.79 -12.10 -11.84
C ASP A 3 20.20 -12.71 -10.49
N ASN A 4 21.49 -12.70 -10.21
CA ASN A 4 22.08 -13.28 -9.00
C ASN A 4 21.50 -12.71 -7.69
N TRP A 5 20.93 -11.49 -7.71
CA TRP A 5 20.33 -10.88 -6.54
C TRP A 5 19.00 -11.52 -6.10
N LEU A 6 18.32 -12.26 -6.99
CA LEU A 6 17.09 -13.02 -6.70
C LEU A 6 17.35 -14.51 -6.39
N GLU A 7 18.59 -14.95 -6.33
CA GLU A 7 18.95 -16.37 -6.09
C GLU A 7 18.27 -16.93 -4.84
N ARG A 8 18.25 -16.19 -3.74
CA ARG A 8 17.59 -16.62 -2.50
C ARG A 8 16.08 -16.67 -2.61
N THR A 9 15.48 -15.79 -3.39
CA THR A 9 14.05 -15.81 -3.69
C THR A 9 13.70 -17.02 -4.54
N GLU A 10 14.52 -17.32 -5.56
CA GLU A 10 14.36 -18.49 -6.41
C GLU A 10 14.51 -19.81 -5.63
N LEU A 11 15.50 -19.91 -4.73
CA LEU A 11 15.66 -21.07 -3.85
C LEU A 11 14.45 -21.32 -2.95
N LEU A 12 13.79 -20.25 -2.49
CA LEU A 12 12.63 -20.34 -1.60
C LEU A 12 11.35 -20.70 -2.37
N LEU A 13 11.10 -20.02 -3.49
CA LEU A 13 9.83 -20.08 -4.21
C LEU A 13 9.84 -21.05 -5.40
N GLY A 14 11.03 -21.34 -5.93
CA GLY A 14 11.22 -22.02 -7.20
C GLY A 14 11.12 -21.07 -8.40
N LYS A 15 11.68 -21.51 -9.51
CA LYS A 15 11.80 -20.72 -10.75
C LYS A 15 10.44 -20.32 -11.35
N GLU A 16 9.46 -21.22 -11.29
CA GLU A 16 8.12 -20.97 -11.86
C GLU A 16 7.42 -19.80 -11.16
N LYS A 17 7.38 -19.80 -9.83
CA LYS A 17 6.77 -18.72 -9.04
C LYS A 17 7.52 -17.40 -9.18
N LEU A 18 8.85 -17.45 -9.29
CA LEU A 18 9.64 -16.25 -9.56
C LEU A 18 9.29 -15.66 -10.94
N LEU A 19 9.05 -16.48 -11.96
CA LEU A 19 8.58 -16.01 -13.27
C LEU A 19 7.19 -15.38 -13.18
N GLN A 20 6.26 -15.96 -12.40
CA GLN A 20 4.94 -15.36 -12.17
C GLN A 20 5.05 -13.95 -11.55
N ILE A 21 5.95 -13.75 -10.59
CA ILE A 21 6.20 -12.41 -10.00
C ILE A 21 6.79 -11.46 -11.05
N ARG A 22 7.73 -11.93 -11.87
CA ARG A 22 8.37 -11.11 -12.93
C ARG A 22 7.39 -10.65 -14.01
N ASP A 23 6.42 -11.49 -14.35
CA ASP A 23 5.42 -11.16 -15.37
C ASP A 23 4.31 -10.25 -14.85
N ALA A 24 4.18 -10.11 -13.53
CA ALA A 24 3.12 -9.37 -12.88
C ALA A 24 3.29 -7.84 -12.99
N HIS A 25 2.15 -7.14 -13.03
CA HIS A 25 2.03 -5.70 -12.93
C HIS A 25 1.28 -5.31 -11.65
N VAL A 26 1.96 -4.67 -10.71
CA VAL A 26 1.36 -4.26 -9.43
C VAL A 26 1.16 -2.75 -9.40
N LEU A 27 -0.06 -2.33 -9.03
CA LEU A 27 -0.38 -0.92 -8.73
C LEU A 27 -0.27 -0.69 -7.21
N VAL A 28 0.46 0.35 -6.81
CA VAL A 28 0.53 0.81 -5.41
C VAL A 28 0.08 2.26 -5.33
N VAL A 29 -1.00 2.52 -4.57
CA VAL A 29 -1.57 3.87 -4.41
C VAL A 29 -1.43 4.36 -2.97
N GLY A 30 -0.81 5.54 -2.80
CA GLY A 30 -0.40 6.10 -1.53
C GLY A 30 1.00 5.62 -1.12
N LEU A 31 1.99 6.52 -1.11
CA LEU A 31 3.41 6.20 -0.87
C LEU A 31 3.92 6.80 0.45
N GLY A 32 3.05 6.83 1.44
CA GLY A 32 3.39 7.22 2.80
C GLY A 32 4.14 6.12 3.57
N GLY A 33 3.91 6.07 4.88
CA GLY A 33 4.56 5.10 5.79
C GLY A 33 4.23 3.64 5.52
N VAL A 34 3.17 3.34 4.77
CA VAL A 34 2.75 1.98 4.42
C VAL A 34 3.15 1.64 2.99
N GLY A 35 2.67 2.42 2.01
CA GLY A 35 2.79 2.04 0.59
C GLY A 35 4.21 2.07 0.06
N ALA A 36 5.08 2.97 0.55
CA ALA A 36 6.48 2.97 0.14
C ALA A 36 7.21 1.68 0.57
N TYR A 37 6.94 1.18 1.77
CA TYR A 37 7.47 -0.13 2.20
C TYR A 37 6.87 -1.29 1.42
N ALA A 38 5.56 -1.24 1.13
CA ALA A 38 4.92 -2.27 0.31
C ALA A 38 5.55 -2.33 -1.09
N ALA A 39 5.71 -1.19 -1.77
CA ALA A 39 6.32 -1.10 -3.09
C ALA A 39 7.77 -1.61 -3.08
N GLU A 40 8.56 -1.23 -2.07
CA GLU A 40 9.94 -1.74 -1.94
C GLU A 40 9.99 -3.26 -1.77
N MET A 41 9.18 -3.85 -0.90
CA MET A 41 9.17 -5.29 -0.69
C MET A 41 8.74 -6.06 -1.95
N ILE A 42 7.77 -5.54 -2.70
CA ILE A 42 7.31 -6.11 -3.97
C ILE A 42 8.42 -6.01 -5.03
N ALA A 43 9.11 -4.86 -5.12
CA ALA A 43 10.25 -4.70 -6.03
C ALA A 43 11.40 -5.66 -5.69
N ARG A 44 11.71 -5.83 -4.39
CA ARG A 44 12.72 -6.79 -3.89
C ARG A 44 12.34 -8.25 -4.13
N ALA A 45 11.06 -8.56 -4.29
CA ALA A 45 10.62 -9.90 -4.70
C ALA A 45 10.80 -10.15 -6.21
N GLY A 46 11.15 -9.12 -7.00
CA GLY A 46 11.45 -9.26 -8.41
C GLY A 46 10.27 -8.98 -9.35
N VAL A 47 9.23 -8.22 -8.90
CA VAL A 47 8.14 -7.82 -9.79
C VAL A 47 8.68 -7.11 -11.03
N GLY A 48 8.16 -7.46 -12.22
CA GLY A 48 8.65 -6.89 -13.47
C GLY A 48 8.02 -5.55 -13.82
N ARG A 49 6.77 -5.32 -13.45
CA ARG A 49 6.07 -4.06 -13.74
C ARG A 49 5.40 -3.50 -12.48
N MET A 50 5.55 -2.20 -12.26
CA MET A 50 4.89 -1.53 -11.15
C MET A 50 4.43 -0.14 -11.56
N THR A 51 3.24 0.25 -11.11
CA THR A 51 2.76 1.62 -11.13
C THR A 51 2.69 2.13 -9.69
N VAL A 52 3.30 3.28 -9.42
CA VAL A 52 3.26 3.93 -8.11
C VAL A 52 2.58 5.28 -8.22
N ALA A 53 1.62 5.57 -7.33
CA ALA A 53 0.84 6.80 -7.39
C ALA A 53 0.77 7.50 -6.03
N ASP A 54 1.20 8.77 -5.99
CA ASP A 54 1.11 9.68 -4.85
C ASP A 54 1.27 11.12 -5.33
N ALA A 55 0.50 12.05 -4.78
CA ALA A 55 0.58 13.48 -5.13
C ALA A 55 1.46 14.31 -4.20
N ASP A 56 1.84 13.74 -3.06
CA ASP A 56 2.49 14.49 -1.99
C ASP A 56 3.98 14.70 -2.25
N THR A 57 4.50 15.78 -1.66
CA THR A 57 5.93 15.98 -1.45
C THR A 57 6.35 15.45 -0.08
N VAL A 58 7.64 15.16 0.06
CA VAL A 58 8.24 14.79 1.34
C VAL A 58 8.22 15.99 2.28
N ASN A 59 7.64 15.80 3.46
CA ASN A 59 7.58 16.80 4.54
C ASN A 59 8.50 16.38 5.70
N PRO A 60 9.14 17.29 6.43
CA PRO A 60 9.96 16.96 7.61
C PRO A 60 9.26 16.06 8.63
N THR A 61 7.95 16.25 8.83
CA THR A 61 7.15 15.42 9.75
C THR A 61 6.95 13.97 9.29
N ASN A 62 7.37 13.64 8.08
CA ASN A 62 7.30 12.27 7.53
C ASN A 62 8.53 11.44 7.90
N ILE A 63 9.65 12.08 8.26
CA ILE A 63 10.97 11.44 8.47
C ILE A 63 10.90 10.33 9.51
N ASN A 64 10.04 10.49 10.51
CA ASN A 64 9.93 9.51 11.60
C ASN A 64 9.39 8.14 11.17
N ARG A 65 8.76 8.02 9.96
CA ARG A 65 8.07 6.77 9.58
C ARG A 65 7.97 6.47 8.07
N GLN A 66 8.27 7.42 7.18
CA GLN A 66 8.15 7.21 5.74
C GLN A 66 9.51 6.90 5.12
N LEU A 67 9.59 5.79 4.38
CA LEU A 67 10.82 5.29 3.77
C LEU A 67 11.54 6.32 2.90
N VAL A 68 10.76 7.10 2.13
CA VAL A 68 11.28 8.11 1.20
C VAL A 68 11.69 9.42 1.87
N ALA A 69 11.35 9.60 3.16
CA ALA A 69 11.52 10.85 3.86
C ALA A 69 12.87 10.89 4.61
N LEU A 70 13.81 11.58 4.02
CA LEU A 70 15.12 11.90 4.56
C LEU A 70 15.31 13.42 4.57
N HIS A 71 16.24 13.95 5.35
CA HIS A 71 16.56 15.38 5.30
C HIS A 71 16.92 15.85 3.89
N SER A 72 17.62 14.99 3.11
CA SER A 72 18.02 15.26 1.72
C SER A 72 16.88 15.20 0.70
N THR A 73 15.72 14.61 1.05
CA THR A 73 14.59 14.45 0.12
C THR A 73 13.42 15.37 0.44
N VAL A 74 13.48 16.17 1.52
CA VAL A 74 12.43 17.14 1.86
C VAL A 74 12.13 18.06 0.68
N GLY A 75 10.83 18.23 0.37
CA GLY A 75 10.33 19.04 -0.75
C GLY A 75 10.26 18.31 -2.09
N ARG A 76 10.84 17.12 -2.22
CA ARG A 76 10.76 16.31 -3.46
C ARG A 76 9.45 15.52 -3.51
N GLN A 77 8.97 15.20 -4.70
CA GLN A 77 7.80 14.34 -4.93
C GLN A 77 8.07 12.94 -4.38
N LYS A 78 7.17 12.40 -3.53
CA LYS A 78 7.34 11.08 -2.91
C LYS A 78 7.47 9.97 -3.94
N ALA A 79 6.64 10.01 -4.99
CA ALA A 79 6.66 8.99 -6.03
C ALA A 79 7.97 8.97 -6.82
N GLU A 80 8.57 10.14 -7.10
CA GLU A 80 9.87 10.23 -7.78
C GLU A 80 11.01 9.71 -6.91
N VAL A 81 11.05 10.11 -5.62
CA VAL A 81 12.07 9.62 -4.68
C VAL A 81 11.99 8.10 -4.54
N LEU A 82 10.77 7.57 -4.44
CA LEU A 82 10.58 6.12 -4.39
C LEU A 82 11.02 5.44 -5.70
N ALA A 83 10.67 6.03 -6.84
CA ALA A 83 11.02 5.48 -8.15
C ALA A 83 12.53 5.34 -8.36
N GLU A 84 13.32 6.33 -7.96
CA GLU A 84 14.79 6.25 -7.98
C GLU A 84 15.28 5.03 -7.19
N ARG A 85 14.75 4.85 -5.98
CA ARG A 85 15.10 3.75 -5.09
C ARG A 85 14.67 2.39 -5.65
N LEU A 86 13.48 2.28 -6.23
CA LEU A 86 12.98 1.04 -6.80
C LEU A 86 13.80 0.60 -8.03
N ARG A 87 14.23 1.55 -8.87
CA ARG A 87 15.12 1.27 -10.02
C ARG A 87 16.52 0.85 -9.59
N ASP A 88 17.03 1.37 -8.47
CA ASP A 88 18.32 0.94 -7.90
C ASP A 88 18.25 -0.48 -7.31
N ILE A 89 17.11 -0.86 -6.73
CA ILE A 89 16.86 -2.22 -6.21
C ILE A 89 16.66 -3.22 -7.35
N ASN A 90 15.81 -2.88 -8.32
CA ASN A 90 15.46 -3.74 -9.46
C ASN A 90 15.64 -2.93 -10.75
N PRO A 91 16.86 -2.92 -11.35
CA PRO A 91 17.13 -2.14 -12.57
C PRO A 91 16.30 -2.56 -13.79
N ALA A 92 15.73 -3.76 -13.77
CA ALA A 92 14.88 -4.28 -14.85
C ALA A 92 13.40 -3.95 -14.70
N ILE A 93 12.99 -3.28 -13.61
CA ILE A 93 11.58 -2.97 -13.37
C ILE A 93 11.05 -1.95 -14.39
N GLU A 94 9.92 -2.26 -15.03
CA GLU A 94 9.14 -1.30 -15.80
C GLU A 94 8.27 -0.49 -14.85
N LEU A 95 8.71 0.74 -14.53
CA LEU A 95 8.10 1.56 -13.50
C LEU A 95 7.39 2.78 -14.08
N THR A 96 6.07 2.85 -13.86
CA THR A 96 5.23 4.03 -14.14
C THR A 96 5.05 4.86 -12.87
N VAL A 97 5.33 6.16 -12.96
CA VAL A 97 5.24 7.11 -11.84
C VAL A 97 4.08 8.07 -12.08
N VAL A 98 3.16 8.17 -11.11
CA VAL A 98 1.96 9.02 -11.20
C VAL A 98 1.96 10.02 -10.05
N ASN A 99 2.37 11.26 -10.35
CA ASN A 99 2.40 12.38 -9.38
C ASN A 99 1.08 13.15 -9.39
N ARG A 100 -0.04 12.44 -9.10
CA ARG A 100 -1.38 13.04 -9.08
C ARG A 100 -2.19 12.55 -7.88
N TYR A 101 -3.11 13.39 -7.42
CA TYR A 101 -4.06 13.02 -6.37
C TYR A 101 -5.14 12.11 -6.96
N ILE A 102 -5.18 10.87 -6.51
CA ILE A 102 -6.08 9.85 -7.02
C ILE A 102 -7.43 9.96 -6.32
N LYS A 103 -8.41 10.56 -6.99
CA LYS A 103 -9.77 10.77 -6.50
C LYS A 103 -10.74 10.87 -7.69
N ASP A 104 -11.99 10.46 -7.48
CA ASP A 104 -13.09 10.56 -8.45
C ASP A 104 -12.68 9.99 -9.84
N GLU A 105 -12.75 10.75 -10.91
CA GLU A 105 -12.43 10.31 -12.28
C GLU A 105 -10.96 9.86 -12.43
N GLU A 106 -10.02 10.46 -11.68
CA GLU A 106 -8.61 10.04 -11.71
C GLU A 106 -8.41 8.59 -11.23
N THR A 107 -9.29 8.10 -10.36
CA THR A 107 -9.28 6.69 -9.94
C THR A 107 -9.55 5.76 -11.12
N TYR A 108 -10.54 6.07 -11.93
CA TYR A 108 -10.90 5.28 -13.13
C TYR A 108 -9.81 5.40 -14.19
N THR A 109 -9.34 6.61 -14.45
CA THR A 109 -8.23 6.86 -15.39
C THR A 109 -6.98 6.05 -15.03
N LEU A 110 -6.62 6.00 -13.74
CA LEU A 110 -5.47 5.21 -13.27
C LEU A 110 -5.69 3.71 -13.46
N LEU A 111 -6.86 3.19 -13.10
CA LEU A 111 -7.17 1.76 -13.22
C LEU A 111 -7.34 1.29 -14.67
N ASP A 112 -7.71 2.19 -15.58
CA ASP A 112 -7.89 1.91 -17.00
C ASP A 112 -6.60 2.16 -17.82
N ALA A 113 -5.57 2.78 -17.22
CA ALA A 113 -4.30 3.08 -17.89
C ALA A 113 -3.48 1.82 -18.24
N ALA A 114 -3.68 0.72 -17.50
CA ALA A 114 -3.03 -0.56 -17.74
C ALA A 114 -3.85 -1.71 -17.14
N ARG A 115 -3.52 -2.94 -17.54
CA ARG A 115 -4.01 -4.13 -16.84
C ARG A 115 -3.10 -4.40 -15.65
N TYR A 116 -3.69 -4.45 -14.46
CA TYR A 116 -2.98 -4.78 -13.22
C TYR A 116 -3.32 -6.20 -12.78
N ASP A 117 -2.30 -6.92 -12.30
CA ASP A 117 -2.47 -8.25 -11.72
C ASP A 117 -2.77 -8.16 -10.22
N TYR A 118 -2.39 -7.04 -9.58
CA TYR A 118 -2.68 -6.77 -8.18
C TYR A 118 -2.73 -5.28 -7.87
N VAL A 119 -3.60 -4.88 -6.92
CA VAL A 119 -3.71 -3.50 -6.41
C VAL A 119 -3.39 -3.47 -4.92
N VAL A 120 -2.48 -2.56 -4.53
CA VAL A 120 -2.18 -2.25 -3.13
C VAL A 120 -2.72 -0.86 -2.80
N ASP A 121 -3.74 -0.82 -1.97
CA ASP A 121 -4.32 0.42 -1.46
C ASP A 121 -3.69 0.78 -0.11
N ALA A 122 -2.86 1.81 -0.10
CA ALA A 122 -2.24 2.39 1.09
C ALA A 122 -2.68 3.85 1.34
N ILE A 123 -3.84 4.24 0.81
CA ILE A 123 -4.43 5.56 1.03
C ILE A 123 -4.92 5.67 2.48
N ASP A 124 -4.65 6.78 3.16
CA ASP A 124 -5.06 7.03 4.55
C ASP A 124 -6.37 7.82 4.68
N THR A 125 -6.92 8.33 3.58
CA THR A 125 -8.16 9.11 3.52
C THR A 125 -9.33 8.26 3.01
N LEU A 126 -10.50 8.42 3.66
CA LEU A 126 -11.62 7.48 3.49
C LEU A 126 -12.27 7.52 2.10
N SER A 127 -12.48 8.70 1.51
CA SER A 127 -13.22 8.82 0.25
C SER A 127 -12.41 8.32 -0.96
N PRO A 128 -11.13 8.71 -1.17
CA PRO A 128 -10.31 8.14 -2.22
C PRO A 128 -10.08 6.63 -2.06
N LYS A 129 -9.86 6.17 -0.82
CA LYS A 129 -9.73 4.74 -0.52
C LYS A 129 -10.98 3.96 -0.93
N LEU A 130 -12.17 4.44 -0.58
CA LEU A 130 -13.44 3.83 -0.96
C LEU A 130 -13.58 3.74 -2.49
N ALA A 131 -13.26 4.83 -3.20
CA ALA A 131 -13.33 4.89 -4.65
C ALA A 131 -12.37 3.88 -5.30
N LEU A 132 -11.12 3.83 -4.86
CA LEU A 132 -10.13 2.88 -5.37
C LEU A 132 -10.56 1.43 -5.17
N ILE A 133 -11.02 1.07 -3.97
CA ILE A 133 -11.47 -0.29 -3.66
C ILE A 133 -12.68 -0.66 -4.53
N ALA A 134 -13.71 0.19 -4.59
CA ALA A 134 -14.92 -0.08 -5.35
C ALA A 134 -14.62 -0.26 -6.85
N ALA A 135 -13.84 0.67 -7.43
CA ALA A 135 -13.48 0.63 -8.84
C ALA A 135 -12.53 -0.55 -9.19
N SER A 136 -11.66 -0.98 -8.26
CA SER A 136 -10.82 -2.17 -8.43
C SER A 136 -11.65 -3.45 -8.45
N LEU A 137 -12.60 -3.60 -7.51
CA LEU A 137 -13.50 -4.76 -7.45
C LEU A 137 -14.42 -4.83 -8.67
N GLU A 138 -14.94 -3.69 -9.15
CA GLU A 138 -15.74 -3.60 -10.36
C GLU A 138 -15.00 -4.13 -11.59
N ARG A 139 -13.68 -3.91 -11.66
CA ARG A 139 -12.79 -4.41 -12.74
C ARG A 139 -12.26 -5.81 -12.52
N GLY A 140 -12.60 -6.44 -11.38
CA GLY A 140 -12.11 -7.77 -11.02
C GLY A 140 -10.63 -7.79 -10.64
N TYR A 141 -10.04 -6.66 -10.27
CA TYR A 141 -8.67 -6.64 -9.78
C TYR A 141 -8.59 -7.16 -8.35
N PRO A 142 -7.75 -8.16 -8.07
CA PRO A 142 -7.46 -8.55 -6.69
C PRO A 142 -6.74 -7.42 -5.97
N LEU A 143 -7.10 -7.19 -4.71
CA LEU A 143 -6.51 -6.10 -3.95
C LEU A 143 -6.29 -6.42 -2.47
N VAL A 144 -5.33 -5.72 -1.88
CA VAL A 144 -5.16 -5.57 -0.43
C VAL A 144 -5.26 -4.11 -0.05
N SER A 145 -5.93 -3.83 1.06
CA SER A 145 -6.07 -2.47 1.60
C SER A 145 -5.50 -2.38 3.00
N SER A 146 -4.58 -1.43 3.22
CA SER A 146 -4.08 -1.11 4.55
C SER A 146 -5.10 -0.29 5.32
N MET A 147 -5.38 -0.70 6.54
CA MET A 147 -6.19 0.09 7.47
C MET A 147 -5.33 1.09 8.27
N GLY A 148 -5.88 1.70 9.31
CA GLY A 148 -5.18 2.71 10.10
C GLY A 148 -4.00 2.13 10.90
N ALA A 149 -2.79 2.60 10.60
CA ALA A 149 -1.54 2.22 11.28
C ALA A 149 -1.15 3.18 12.42
N GLY A 150 -1.86 4.31 12.59
CA GLY A 150 -1.57 5.28 13.65
C GLY A 150 -2.08 4.87 15.02
N ALA A 151 -1.53 5.48 16.07
CA ALA A 151 -1.85 5.27 17.49
C ALA A 151 -1.68 3.83 17.98
N LYS A 152 -0.75 3.09 17.40
CA LYS A 152 -0.44 1.68 17.68
C LYS A 152 1.04 1.51 17.91
N THR A 153 1.40 0.52 18.74
CA THR A 153 2.80 0.24 19.12
C THR A 153 3.12 -1.24 19.21
N ASP A 154 2.11 -2.11 19.26
CA ASP A 154 2.34 -3.56 19.38
C ASP A 154 2.37 -4.23 17.99
N PRO A 155 3.58 -4.60 17.48
CA PRO A 155 3.71 -5.24 16.17
C PRO A 155 3.10 -6.65 16.12
N THR A 156 2.92 -7.31 17.26
CA THR A 156 2.39 -8.66 17.34
C THR A 156 0.88 -8.74 17.08
N LYS A 157 0.20 -7.57 17.10
CA LYS A 157 -1.23 -7.44 16.84
C LYS A 157 -1.58 -7.11 15.38
N LEU A 158 -0.62 -7.24 14.46
CA LEU A 158 -0.94 -7.13 13.05
C LEU A 158 -1.76 -8.34 12.60
N GLU A 159 -2.90 -8.08 11.96
CA GLU A 159 -3.77 -9.09 11.39
C GLU A 159 -4.01 -8.84 9.90
N ILE A 160 -4.19 -9.95 9.16
CA ILE A 160 -4.57 -9.96 7.75
C ILE A 160 -5.82 -10.81 7.62
N ALA A 161 -6.93 -10.19 7.23
CA ALA A 161 -8.22 -10.86 7.07
C ALA A 161 -9.05 -10.23 5.95
N ASP A 162 -10.14 -10.89 5.54
CA ASP A 162 -11.15 -10.23 4.72
C ASP A 162 -11.69 -8.99 5.45
N ILE A 163 -12.02 -7.93 4.71
CA ILE A 163 -12.52 -6.67 5.27
C ILE A 163 -13.72 -6.88 6.21
N SER A 164 -14.57 -7.86 5.92
CA SER A 164 -15.74 -8.20 6.75
C SER A 164 -15.37 -8.68 8.14
N LYS A 165 -14.19 -9.25 8.31
CA LYS A 165 -13.70 -9.81 9.58
C LYS A 165 -12.87 -8.81 10.41
N THR A 166 -12.61 -7.62 9.89
CA THR A 166 -11.85 -6.59 10.63
C THR A 166 -12.63 -6.09 11.84
N HIS A 167 -11.93 -5.80 12.93
CA HIS A 167 -12.52 -5.35 14.20
C HIS A 167 -11.61 -4.33 14.90
N HIS A 168 -12.15 -3.57 15.85
CA HIS A 168 -11.46 -2.56 16.68
C HIS A 168 -10.63 -1.50 15.92
N CYS A 169 -10.72 -1.42 14.59
CA CYS A 169 -10.07 -0.38 13.80
C CYS A 169 -11.10 0.66 13.31
N PRO A 170 -11.00 1.94 13.72
CA PRO A 170 -11.96 2.98 13.35
C PRO A 170 -12.05 3.19 11.83
N LEU A 171 -10.91 3.21 11.12
CA LEU A 171 -10.89 3.38 9.66
C LEU A 171 -11.60 2.22 8.97
N ALA A 172 -11.31 0.97 9.37
CA ALA A 172 -11.97 -0.21 8.83
C ALA A 172 -13.49 -0.20 9.09
N HIS A 173 -13.92 0.24 10.28
CA HIS A 173 -15.33 0.38 10.62
C HIS A 173 -16.05 1.38 9.69
N MET A 174 -15.46 2.57 9.50
CA MET A 174 -16.03 3.60 8.63
C MET A 174 -16.03 3.16 7.17
N LEU A 175 -14.97 2.48 6.72
CA LEU A 175 -14.87 1.93 5.37
C LEU A 175 -15.96 0.88 5.13
N ARG A 176 -16.11 -0.13 6.01
CA ARG A 176 -17.19 -1.14 5.91
C ARG A 176 -18.58 -0.50 5.83
N LYS A 177 -18.84 0.50 6.70
CA LYS A 177 -20.13 1.22 6.70
C LYS A 177 -20.44 1.86 5.34
N ARG A 178 -19.42 2.41 4.65
CA ARG A 178 -19.59 3.02 3.33
C ARG A 178 -19.66 1.98 2.21
N LEU A 179 -18.82 0.94 2.26
CA LEU A 179 -18.85 -0.18 1.31
C LEU A 179 -20.21 -0.90 1.31
N HIS A 180 -20.81 -1.12 2.49
CA HIS A 180 -22.12 -1.74 2.61
C HIS A 180 -23.23 -0.92 1.92
N LYS A 181 -23.15 0.42 1.90
CA LYS A 181 -24.12 1.27 1.22
C LYS A 181 -24.11 1.10 -0.30
N ILE A 182 -22.98 0.63 -0.86
CA ILE A 182 -22.82 0.36 -2.31
C ILE A 182 -22.80 -1.15 -2.61
N GLY A 183 -23.27 -1.98 -1.66
CA GLY A 183 -23.43 -3.42 -1.87
C GLY A 183 -22.18 -4.28 -1.66
N ILE A 184 -21.02 -3.70 -1.35
CA ILE A 184 -19.77 -4.42 -1.11
C ILE A 184 -19.67 -4.82 0.37
N ARG A 185 -19.61 -6.11 0.67
CA ARG A 185 -19.56 -6.64 2.05
C ARG A 185 -18.25 -7.34 2.38
N SER A 186 -17.56 -7.89 1.38
CA SER A 186 -16.35 -8.72 1.48
C SER A 186 -15.62 -8.71 0.14
N GLY A 187 -14.59 -9.53 -0.01
CA GLY A 187 -13.97 -9.81 -1.32
C GLY A 187 -12.58 -9.21 -1.49
N PHE A 188 -11.99 -8.65 -0.42
CA PHE A 188 -10.59 -8.23 -0.44
C PHE A 188 -9.93 -8.35 0.94
N ARG A 189 -8.61 -8.49 0.96
CA ARG A 189 -7.83 -8.56 2.19
C ARG A 189 -7.57 -7.18 2.75
N ALA A 190 -7.70 -7.06 4.07
CA ALA A 190 -7.31 -5.88 4.84
C ALA A 190 -6.15 -6.22 5.76
N VAL A 191 -5.15 -5.33 5.80
CA VAL A 191 -4.09 -5.34 6.81
C VAL A 191 -4.47 -4.35 7.90
N PHE A 192 -4.66 -4.83 9.12
CA PHE A 192 -5.14 -4.00 10.23
C PHE A 192 -4.53 -4.45 11.56
N SER A 193 -4.74 -3.68 12.61
CA SER A 193 -4.45 -4.09 13.98
C SER A 193 -5.64 -3.77 14.87
N PRO A 194 -6.12 -4.69 15.69
CA PRO A 194 -7.17 -4.46 16.67
C PRO A 194 -6.67 -3.75 17.92
N GLU A 195 -5.40 -3.41 18.01
CA GLU A 195 -4.86 -2.65 19.14
C GLU A 195 -5.68 -1.37 19.38
N PRO A 196 -6.17 -1.12 20.59
CA PRO A 196 -6.89 0.12 20.89
C PRO A 196 -6.01 1.35 20.61
N MET A 197 -6.65 2.43 20.17
CA MET A 197 -5.94 3.71 20.04
C MET A 197 -5.51 4.19 21.43
N ARG A 198 -4.26 4.63 21.55
CA ARG A 198 -3.78 5.27 22.78
C ARG A 198 -4.52 6.58 23.02
N GLU A 199 -4.93 6.80 24.24
CA GLU A 199 -5.51 8.07 24.67
C GLU A 199 -4.52 9.21 24.41
N GLY A 200 -5.02 10.35 23.90
CA GLY A 200 -4.18 11.51 23.57
C GLY A 200 -3.33 11.37 22.30
N ALA A 201 -3.35 10.22 21.61
CA ALA A 201 -2.56 10.02 20.39
C ALA A 201 -3.15 10.62 19.12
N MET A 202 -4.23 11.41 19.23
CA MET A 202 -4.88 12.06 18.09
C MET A 202 -5.14 13.53 18.40
N ILE A 203 -4.74 14.40 17.46
CA ILE A 203 -5.03 15.83 17.50
C ILE A 203 -5.91 16.15 16.30
N LEU A 204 -7.04 16.82 16.55
CA LEU A 204 -7.88 17.32 15.46
C LEU A 204 -7.13 18.44 14.73
N CYS A 205 -7.13 18.42 13.43
CA CYS A 205 -6.60 19.47 12.56
C CYS A 205 -7.63 19.82 11.49
N ASP A 206 -7.62 21.07 11.06
CA ASP A 206 -8.54 21.58 10.04
C ASP A 206 -7.80 21.73 8.70
N GLU A 207 -7.19 20.64 8.22
CA GLU A 207 -6.54 20.59 6.91
C GLU A 207 -7.54 20.13 5.86
N GLN A 208 -7.40 20.64 4.63
CA GLN A 208 -8.36 20.50 3.53
C GLN A 208 -8.75 19.04 3.20
N ASN A 209 -7.90 18.05 3.50
CA ASN A 209 -8.14 16.62 3.23
C ASN A 209 -7.96 15.72 4.47
N LYS A 210 -7.61 16.29 5.63
CA LYS A 210 -7.25 15.54 6.83
C LYS A 210 -7.85 16.20 8.07
N LYS A 211 -8.72 15.48 8.74
CA LYS A 211 -9.44 15.99 9.93
C LYS A 211 -8.69 15.75 11.24
N SER A 212 -7.64 14.94 11.24
CA SER A 212 -6.87 14.64 12.44
C SER A 212 -5.45 14.19 12.10
N ASN A 213 -4.50 14.60 12.91
CA ASN A 213 -3.15 14.06 12.93
C ASN A 213 -3.07 13.00 14.02
N VAL A 214 -2.63 11.81 13.64
CA VAL A 214 -2.52 10.65 14.53
C VAL A 214 -1.06 10.37 14.81
N GLY A 215 -0.68 10.32 16.07
CA GLY A 215 0.65 9.93 16.51
C GLY A 215 1.03 8.56 15.95
N THR A 216 2.23 8.43 15.42
CA THR A 216 2.67 7.22 14.72
C THR A 216 4.12 6.92 15.05
N ILE A 217 4.41 5.70 15.47
CA ILE A 217 5.79 5.21 15.67
C ILE A 217 6.36 4.68 14.34
N SER A 218 7.67 4.66 14.20
CA SER A 218 8.38 4.38 12.96
C SER A 218 8.06 3.03 12.32
N TYR A 219 8.02 1.96 13.10
CA TYR A 219 7.97 0.58 12.61
C TYR A 219 6.54 0.06 12.30
N ILE A 220 5.50 0.62 12.90
CA ILE A 220 4.14 0.10 12.70
C ILE A 220 3.65 0.30 11.26
N PRO A 221 3.76 1.49 10.64
CA PRO A 221 3.38 1.63 9.22
C PRO A 221 4.22 0.75 8.29
N ALA A 222 5.52 0.60 8.58
CA ALA A 222 6.40 -0.29 7.81
C ALA A 222 5.91 -1.74 7.86
N LEU A 223 5.52 -2.24 9.04
CA LEU A 223 4.95 -3.58 9.22
C LEU A 223 3.65 -3.77 8.44
N PHE A 224 2.77 -2.76 8.41
CA PHE A 224 1.56 -2.78 7.58
C PHE A 224 1.92 -2.87 6.09
N GLY A 225 2.94 -2.12 5.64
CA GLY A 225 3.45 -2.19 4.27
C GLY A 225 3.98 -3.57 3.90
N ILE A 226 4.77 -4.18 4.78
CA ILE A 226 5.27 -5.55 4.64
C ILE A 226 4.11 -6.55 4.59
N GLY A 227 3.08 -6.37 5.44
CA GLY A 227 1.87 -7.16 5.40
C GLY A 227 1.15 -7.07 4.05
N CYS A 228 0.97 -5.86 3.50
CA CYS A 228 0.38 -5.67 2.18
C CYS A 228 1.21 -6.33 1.07
N ALA A 229 2.53 -6.19 1.10
CA ALA A 229 3.42 -6.83 0.14
C ALA A 229 3.34 -8.36 0.22
N SER A 230 3.30 -8.92 1.44
CA SER A 230 3.15 -10.36 1.65
C SER A 230 1.86 -10.89 1.03
N VAL A 231 0.74 -10.19 1.21
CA VAL A 231 -0.55 -10.57 0.60
C VAL A 231 -0.45 -10.52 -0.92
N ALA A 232 0.07 -9.43 -1.49
CA ALA A 232 0.21 -9.26 -2.93
C ALA A 232 1.08 -10.36 -3.55
N ILE A 233 2.28 -10.58 -3.03
CA ILE A 233 3.21 -11.59 -3.54
C ILE A 233 2.61 -12.98 -3.45
N ARG A 234 2.05 -13.37 -2.29
CA ARG A 234 1.45 -14.70 -2.10
C ARG A 234 0.24 -14.93 -3.00
N THR A 235 -0.55 -13.90 -3.28
CA THR A 235 -1.65 -14.01 -4.24
C THR A 235 -1.13 -14.22 -5.66
N LEU A 236 -0.11 -13.46 -6.08
CA LEU A 236 0.49 -13.58 -7.41
C LEU A 236 1.07 -14.97 -7.69
N ILE A 237 1.55 -15.67 -6.67
CA ILE A 237 2.11 -17.03 -6.78
C ILE A 237 1.13 -18.14 -6.38
N GLY A 238 -0.16 -17.81 -6.21
CA GLY A 238 -1.20 -18.80 -5.89
C GLY A 238 -1.10 -19.41 -4.49
N GLU A 239 -0.51 -18.72 -3.52
CA GLU A 239 -0.36 -19.21 -2.12
C GLU A 239 -1.29 -18.47 -1.12
N MET A 240 -2.26 -17.74 -1.63
CA MET A 240 -3.23 -17.03 -0.80
C MET A 240 -4.64 -17.53 -1.12
N ASP A 241 -5.26 -18.23 -0.17
CA ASP A 241 -6.68 -18.64 -0.23
C ASP A 241 -7.63 -17.49 0.18
#